data_e9264aaba7e089e6e2ce46a551708eec
#
_entry.id   e9264aaba7e089e6e2ce46a551708eec
#
_cell.length_a   1.000
_cell.length_b   1.000
_cell.length_c   1.000
_cell.angle_alpha   90.00
_cell.angle_beta   90.00
_cell.angle_gamma   90.00
#
_symmetry.space_group_name_H-M   'P 1'
#
loop_
_entity.id
_entity.type
_entity.pdbx_description
1 polymer ?
#
loop_
_entity_poly.entity_id
_entity_poly.type
_entity_poly.pdbx_seq_one_letter_code
_entity_poly.pdbx_strand_id
1 'polypeptide(L)'
;MKKTKVVCTMGPNTNDRELLKKLIENGMDVARFNFSHGDHEEQKSRMDLLKELRQELNTNTAILLDTKGPEIRTGVLKGGKRIMLKAGAVSYTHLRAHETRRHL
;
A
#
# COMPACT_ATOMS: atom_id res chain seq x y z
N MET A 1 -3.54 27.42 -3.57
CA MET A 1 -3.23 26.11 -2.90
C MET A 1 -4.50 25.40 -2.51
N LYS A 2 -4.60 24.11 -2.83
CA LYS A 2 -5.75 23.31 -2.45
C LYS A 2 -5.77 23.10 -0.92
N LYS A 3 -6.95 23.19 -0.33
CA LYS A 3 -7.12 22.89 1.09
C LYS A 3 -7.20 21.37 1.31
N THR A 4 -7.74 20.64 0.34
CA THR A 4 -7.80 19.18 0.37
C THR A 4 -6.58 18.60 -0.32
N LYS A 5 -5.90 17.69 0.37
CA LYS A 5 -4.74 17.01 -0.19
C LYS A 5 -5.10 15.60 -0.62
N VAL A 6 -4.59 15.19 -1.78
CA VAL A 6 -4.85 13.86 -2.33
C VAL A 6 -3.66 12.96 -2.04
N VAL A 7 -3.91 11.89 -1.29
CA VAL A 7 -2.91 10.87 -0.96
C VAL A 7 -3.17 9.64 -1.81
N CYS A 8 -2.16 9.23 -2.58
CA CYS A 8 -2.27 8.06 -3.45
C CYS A 8 -1.28 6.99 -2.99
N THR A 9 -1.77 5.77 -2.84
CA THR A 9 -0.91 4.64 -2.48
C THR A 9 -0.21 4.12 -3.73
N MET A 10 1.11 4.06 -3.68
CA MET A 10 1.92 3.50 -4.76
C MET A 10 1.90 1.99 -4.69
N GLY A 11 1.84 1.35 -5.83
CA GLY A 11 1.79 -0.10 -5.93
C GLY A 11 2.35 -0.60 -7.25
N PRO A 12 2.15 -1.89 -7.56
CA PRO A 12 2.67 -2.45 -8.82
C PRO A 12 2.18 -1.70 -10.07
N ASN A 13 0.97 -1.18 -10.03
CA ASN A 13 0.39 -0.46 -11.16
C ASN A 13 0.98 0.93 -11.37
N THR A 14 1.73 1.45 -10.40
CA THR A 14 2.33 2.77 -10.47
C THR A 14 3.84 2.75 -10.77
N ASN A 15 4.34 1.63 -11.28
CA ASN A 15 5.73 1.54 -11.72
C ASN A 15 5.94 2.20 -13.10
N ASP A 16 4.86 2.52 -13.79
CA ASP A 16 4.89 3.16 -15.09
C ASP A 16 5.13 4.65 -14.93
N ARG A 17 6.20 5.13 -15.54
CA ARG A 17 6.58 6.54 -15.50
C ARG A 17 5.47 7.46 -16.02
N GLU A 18 4.82 7.08 -17.12
CA GLU A 18 3.75 7.87 -17.74
C GLU A 18 2.53 7.96 -16.82
N LEU A 19 2.15 6.87 -16.20
CA LEU A 19 1.02 6.86 -15.27
C LEU A 19 1.32 7.71 -14.04
N LEU A 20 2.51 7.58 -13.49
CA LEU A 20 2.92 8.35 -12.31
C LEU A 20 2.97 9.84 -12.63
N LYS A 21 3.46 10.19 -13.81
CA LYS A 21 3.47 11.58 -14.28
C LYS A 21 2.05 12.14 -14.35
N LYS A 22 1.11 11.36 -14.90
CA LYS A 22 -0.30 11.76 -14.98
C LYS A 22 -0.93 11.96 -13.61
N LEU A 23 -0.59 11.10 -12.65
CA LEU A 23 -1.08 11.23 -11.27
C LEU A 23 -0.63 12.56 -10.66
N ILE A 24 0.63 12.91 -10.84
CA ILE A 24 1.17 14.16 -10.32
C ILE A 24 0.48 15.37 -11.02
N GLU A 25 0.35 15.32 -12.32
CA GLU A 25 -0.29 16.38 -13.09
C GLU A 25 -1.76 16.58 -12.73
N ASN A 26 -2.45 15.50 -12.34
CA ASN A 26 -3.87 15.54 -12.02
C ASN A 26 -4.15 15.78 -10.54
N GLY A 27 -3.15 16.09 -9.74
CA GLY A 27 -3.34 16.59 -8.39
C GLY A 27 -2.92 15.70 -7.24
N MET A 28 -2.09 14.68 -7.48
CA MET A 28 -1.52 13.91 -6.39
C MET A 28 -0.61 14.78 -5.55
N ASP A 29 -0.92 14.92 -4.27
CA ASP A 29 -0.12 15.72 -3.35
C ASP A 29 0.86 14.89 -2.55
N VAL A 30 0.49 13.66 -2.22
CA VAL A 30 1.31 12.76 -1.40
C VAL A 30 1.32 11.37 -2.03
N ALA A 31 2.50 10.82 -2.21
CA ALA A 31 2.69 9.44 -2.64
C ALA A 31 2.98 8.59 -1.41
N ARG A 32 2.08 7.68 -1.07
CA ARG A 32 2.21 6.79 0.09
C ARG A 32 2.83 5.47 -0.34
N PHE A 33 3.89 5.08 0.35
CA PHE A 33 4.58 3.81 0.14
C PHE A 33 4.33 2.90 1.33
N ASN A 34 3.56 1.84 1.12
CA ASN A 34 3.21 0.91 2.17
C ASN A 34 4.27 -0.18 2.27
N PHE A 35 5.09 -0.10 3.31
CA PHE A 35 6.20 -1.04 3.53
C PHE A 35 5.76 -2.38 4.11
N SER A 36 4.46 -2.56 4.34
CA SER A 36 3.90 -3.88 4.66
C SER A 36 3.83 -4.78 3.43
N HIS A 37 3.96 -4.20 2.23
CA HIS A 37 3.86 -4.90 0.95
C HIS A 37 5.10 -4.64 0.11
N GLY A 38 5.46 -5.63 -0.72
CA GLY A 38 6.62 -5.54 -1.56
C GLY A 38 7.93 -5.61 -0.77
N ASP A 39 9.03 -5.59 -1.47
CA ASP A 39 10.35 -5.57 -0.83
C ASP A 39 10.96 -4.18 -0.88
N HIS A 40 12.11 -4.01 -0.22
CA HIS A 40 12.79 -2.72 -0.15
C HIS A 40 13.28 -2.24 -1.52
N GLU A 41 13.67 -3.14 -2.38
CA GLU A 41 14.16 -2.79 -3.71
C GLU A 41 13.05 -2.25 -4.59
N GLU A 42 11.88 -2.89 -4.55
CA GLU A 42 10.70 -2.41 -5.27
C GLU A 42 10.28 -1.03 -4.81
N GLN A 43 10.22 -0.81 -3.50
CA GLN A 43 9.85 0.47 -2.94
C GLN A 43 10.87 1.55 -3.29
N LYS A 44 12.15 1.21 -3.24
CA LYS A 44 13.20 2.14 -3.62
C LYS A 44 13.11 2.55 -5.08
N SER A 45 12.86 1.60 -5.98
CA SER A 45 12.67 1.89 -7.40
C SER A 45 11.55 2.90 -7.63
N ARG A 46 10.42 2.69 -6.97
CA ARG A 46 9.27 3.58 -7.09
C ARG A 46 9.58 4.97 -6.54
N MET A 47 10.27 5.04 -5.41
CA MET A 47 10.68 6.31 -4.82
C MET A 47 11.65 7.08 -5.70
N ASP A 48 12.61 6.38 -6.28
CA ASP A 48 13.60 7.01 -7.16
C ASP A 48 12.91 7.58 -8.41
N LEU A 49 11.98 6.83 -8.97
CA LEU A 49 11.18 7.30 -10.11
C LEU A 49 10.38 8.54 -9.75
N LEU A 50 9.76 8.56 -8.59
CA LEU A 50 8.99 9.70 -8.12
C LEU A 50 9.89 10.93 -7.92
N LYS A 51 11.07 10.74 -7.33
CA LYS A 51 12.02 11.85 -7.12
C LYS A 51 12.47 12.46 -8.45
N GLU A 52 12.71 11.60 -9.42
CA GLU A 52 13.09 12.03 -10.77
C GLU A 52 11.97 12.84 -11.41
N LEU A 53 10.74 12.34 -11.36
CA LEU A 53 9.58 13.04 -11.91
C LEU A 53 9.29 14.35 -11.19
N ARG A 54 9.49 14.38 -9.88
CA ARG A 54 9.32 15.58 -9.06
C ARG A 54 10.22 16.71 -9.55
N GLN A 55 11.46 16.39 -9.87
CA GLN A 55 12.42 17.36 -10.41
C GLN A 55 12.04 17.79 -11.82
N GLU A 56 11.67 16.83 -12.66
CA GLU A 56 11.28 17.09 -14.04
C GLU A 56 10.05 18.01 -14.12
N LEU A 57 9.05 17.76 -13.29
CA LEU A 57 7.81 18.52 -13.30
C LEU A 57 7.83 19.73 -12.36
N ASN A 58 8.90 19.89 -11.61
CA ASN A 58 9.06 20.98 -10.63
C ASN A 58 7.87 21.03 -9.66
N THR A 59 7.55 19.90 -9.05
CA THR A 59 6.44 19.78 -8.10
C THR A 59 6.93 19.46 -6.70
N ASN A 60 6.04 19.68 -5.72
CA ASN A 60 6.33 19.44 -4.31
C ASN A 60 5.62 18.19 -3.77
N THR A 61 5.38 17.20 -4.62
CA THR A 61 4.73 15.96 -4.21
C THR A 61 5.52 15.30 -3.09
N ALA A 62 4.88 15.08 -1.95
CA ALA A 62 5.54 14.51 -0.78
C ALA A 62 5.60 12.99 -0.84
N ILE A 63 6.58 12.42 -0.17
CA ILE A 63 6.71 10.97 -0.01
C ILE A 63 6.34 10.63 1.41
N LEU A 64 5.33 9.76 1.58
CA LEU A 64 4.90 9.27 2.89
C LEU A 64 5.33 7.82 3.03
N LEU A 65 6.17 7.58 4.02
CA LEU A 65 6.65 6.24 4.34
C LEU A 65 5.76 5.62 5.40
N ASP A 66 4.94 4.65 5.02
CA ASP A 66 4.05 3.96 5.95
C ASP A 66 4.68 2.65 6.36
N THR A 67 5.25 2.63 7.55
CA THR A 67 5.95 1.46 8.07
C THR A 67 4.99 0.47 8.69
N LYS A 68 5.37 -0.81 8.62
CA LYS A 68 4.61 -1.87 9.28
C LYS A 68 4.82 -1.76 10.79
N GLY A 69 3.72 -1.55 11.52
CA GLY A 69 3.73 -1.57 12.97
C GLY A 69 3.35 -2.94 13.53
N PRO A 70 3.24 -3.03 14.87
CA PRO A 70 2.71 -4.25 15.48
C PRO A 70 1.28 -4.49 15.01
N GLU A 71 0.98 -5.72 14.62
CA GLU A 71 -0.36 -6.04 14.14
C GLU A 71 -0.73 -7.48 14.48
N ILE A 72 -2.03 -7.72 14.57
CA ILE A 72 -2.59 -9.07 14.64
C ILE A 72 -3.30 -9.29 13.32
N ARG A 73 -2.82 -10.25 12.56
CA ARG A 73 -3.31 -10.47 11.20
C ARG A 73 -3.47 -11.96 10.95
N THR A 74 -4.49 -12.31 10.16
CA THR A 74 -4.68 -13.69 9.72
C THR A 74 -3.50 -14.14 8.87
N GLY A 75 -3.12 -15.41 8.99
CA GLY A 75 -2.08 -15.98 8.16
C GLY A 75 -2.54 -16.21 6.74
N VAL A 76 -1.67 -16.83 5.95
CA VAL A 76 -2.00 -17.18 4.58
C VAL A 76 -3.10 -18.24 4.58
N LEU A 77 -4.12 -18.03 3.76
CA LEU A 77 -5.23 -18.98 3.63
C LEU A 77 -4.77 -20.23 2.88
N LYS A 78 -5.42 -21.34 3.13
CA LYS A 78 -5.11 -22.60 2.46
C LYS A 78 -5.14 -22.41 0.95
N GLY A 79 -4.04 -22.75 0.29
CA GLY A 79 -3.89 -22.56 -1.15
C GLY A 79 -3.77 -21.12 -1.60
N GLY A 80 -3.66 -20.16 -0.68
CA GLY A 80 -3.57 -18.73 -1.01
C GLY A 80 -4.81 -18.18 -1.69
N LYS A 81 -5.95 -18.87 -1.59
CA LYS A 81 -7.19 -18.51 -2.28
C LYS A 81 -8.07 -17.60 -1.42
N ARG A 82 -8.87 -16.82 -2.10
CA ARG A 82 -9.91 -16.05 -1.44
C ARG A 82 -11.01 -16.97 -0.92
N ILE A 83 -11.54 -16.64 0.24
CA ILE A 83 -12.66 -17.40 0.83
C ILE A 83 -13.83 -16.47 1.08
N MET A 84 -15.03 -17.05 1.07
CA MET A 84 -16.25 -16.31 1.39
C MET A 84 -16.49 -16.38 2.90
N LEU A 85 -16.67 -15.20 3.51
CA LEU A 85 -17.00 -15.10 4.92
C LEU A 85 -18.51 -14.91 5.09
N LYS A 86 -19.06 -15.58 6.10
CA LYS A 86 -20.48 -15.43 6.46
C LYS A 86 -20.59 -14.65 7.75
N ALA A 87 -21.70 -13.91 7.92
CA ALA A 87 -21.95 -13.17 9.15
C ALA A 87 -22.00 -14.12 10.32
N GLY A 88 -21.33 -13.77 11.42
CA GLY A 88 -21.24 -14.59 12.62
C GLY A 88 -20.16 -15.65 12.57
N ALA A 89 -19.43 -15.76 11.48
CA ALA A 89 -18.33 -16.70 11.39
C ALA A 89 -17.20 -16.33 12.34
N VAL A 90 -16.45 -17.35 12.81
CA VAL A 90 -15.28 -17.16 13.67
C VAL A 90 -14.03 -17.41 12.88
N SER A 91 -13.07 -16.49 12.98
CA SER A 91 -11.76 -16.61 12.35
C SER A 91 -10.69 -16.76 13.41
N TYR A 92 -9.63 -17.46 13.06
CA TYR A 92 -8.48 -17.64 13.93
C TYR A 92 -7.32 -16.80 13.44
N THR A 93 -6.52 -16.27 14.37
CA THR A 93 -5.32 -15.51 14.03
C THR A 93 -4.22 -16.40 13.45
N HIS A 94 -4.29 -17.70 13.70
CA HIS A 94 -3.38 -18.69 13.15
C HIS A 94 -4.16 -19.73 12.37
N LEU A 95 -3.46 -20.48 11.52
CA LEU A 95 -4.08 -21.53 10.71
C LEU A 95 -4.51 -22.74 11.52
N ARG A 96 -4.01 -22.88 12.75
CA ARG A 96 -4.32 -24.04 13.62
C ARG A 96 -5.62 -23.79 14.37
N ALA A 97 -6.50 -24.77 14.33
CA ALA A 97 -7.84 -24.66 14.92
C ALA A 97 -7.85 -24.49 16.44
N HIS A 98 -6.82 -24.97 17.14
CA HIS A 98 -6.73 -24.87 18.59
C HIS A 98 -6.08 -23.57 19.08
N GLU A 99 -5.74 -22.68 18.17
CA GLU A 99 -5.14 -21.40 18.52
C GLU A 99 -6.19 -20.36 18.87
N THR A 100 -5.74 -19.17 19.28
CA THR A 100 -6.63 -18.11 19.76
C THR A 100 -7.70 -17.78 18.73
N ARG A 101 -8.95 -17.84 19.16
CA ARG A 101 -10.11 -17.57 18.33
C ARG A 101 -10.44 -16.09 18.38
N ARG A 102 -10.80 -15.53 17.22
CA ARG A 102 -11.25 -14.15 17.15
C ARG A 102 -12.51 -14.03 16.34
N HIS A 103 -13.40 -13.12 16.78
CA HIS A 103 -14.62 -12.79 16.06
C HIS A 103 -14.35 -11.61 15.12
N LEU A 104 -14.85 -11.74 13.92
CA LEU A 104 -14.70 -10.70 12.90
C LEU A 104 -15.88 -9.72 12.93
#